data_d5023f0da3f87d18cd2d546c91a9fe5f
#
_entry.id   d5023f0da3f87d18cd2d546c91a9fe5f
#
_cell.length_a   1.000
_cell.length_b   1.000
_cell.length_c   1.000
_cell.angle_alpha   90.00
_cell.angle_beta   90.00
_cell.angle_gamma   90.00
#
_symmetry.space_group_name_H-M   'P 1'
#
loop_
_entity.id
_entity.type
_entity.pdbx_description
1 polymer ?
#
loop_
_entity_poly.entity_id
_entity_poly.type
_entity_poly.pdbx_seq_one_letter_code
_entity_poly.pdbx_strand_id
1 'polypeptide(L)'
;MEMLSGAQMVVRALEDQGVEHVFGYPGGSVLDIYDALFENGKMEHVLVRHEQAAVHMADGYARSTGKVGTVLVTSGPGATNCITGIATAYMDSIPLVILSGQVPTSMIGEDAFQETDMIGISRPVVKHSFLCKKASDIPEAIKKAYYIAASGRPGPVVVDLPKDVQNPKEKFPYQYPESVSLRSYNPTKAGHKGQIKRAAKLLTEASRPVMYVGGGAINANADHLVTKLAELLNLPVTTTLMGLGAFSGIHPQFIGMLGMHGTFEANKSMHNADLIFAVGARFDDRVTNNVAKFCPNATIVHIDIDPTSISKTVQAHVPIVGSVETVLEQMLEVIRECGFDNDKQALADWWEQINQWRSRNCLAYETHPTLIKPQQVIETLYKVTKGEAFVASDVGQHQMFAALYYPFAKPRQWINSGGLGTMGFGIPAAMGAQFANPEAVVCCVTGDGSVQMNIQELSTCMQYGVPIKIISINNRALGMVKQWQKMFYGGRHSHSYMESLPDFVKLAEAYGHVGIAVSDPAELESAMEKAFAMKDRLVFMDISVDPDEHVYPMQIKFGAMDEMWLSKTERT
;
A
#
# COMPACT_ATOMS: atom_id res chain seq x y z
N MET A 1 -21.15 29.20 -22.24
CA MET A 1 -19.81 28.64 -21.95
C MET A 1 -19.24 29.47 -20.83
N GLU A 2 -18.88 28.85 -19.71
CA GLU A 2 -18.34 29.54 -18.54
C GLU A 2 -16.97 30.14 -18.84
N MET A 3 -16.70 31.36 -18.37
CA MET A 3 -15.41 32.05 -18.60
C MET A 3 -14.61 32.01 -17.29
N LEU A 4 -13.53 31.24 -17.26
CA LEU A 4 -12.70 31.00 -16.08
C LEU A 4 -11.24 31.39 -16.30
N SER A 5 -10.56 31.81 -15.23
CA SER A 5 -9.10 31.90 -15.23
C SER A 5 -8.48 30.51 -15.15
N GLY A 6 -7.16 30.40 -15.43
CA GLY A 6 -6.50 29.12 -15.31
C GLY A 6 -6.57 28.52 -13.90
N ALA A 7 -6.45 29.35 -12.86
CA ALA A 7 -6.61 28.93 -11.47
C ALA A 7 -8.03 28.38 -11.19
N GLN A 8 -9.06 29.09 -11.66
CA GLN A 8 -10.44 28.64 -11.55
C GLN A 8 -10.70 27.37 -12.37
N MET A 9 -10.03 27.19 -13.52
CA MET A 9 -10.10 25.95 -14.31
C MET A 9 -9.53 24.73 -13.58
N VAL A 10 -8.46 24.89 -12.81
CA VAL A 10 -7.92 23.82 -11.97
C VAL A 10 -8.97 23.36 -10.97
N VAL A 11 -9.53 24.30 -10.19
CA VAL A 11 -10.52 24.00 -9.16
C VAL A 11 -11.79 23.38 -9.76
N ARG A 12 -12.29 23.94 -10.86
CA ARG A 12 -13.46 23.44 -11.56
C ARG A 12 -13.25 22.04 -12.15
N ALA A 13 -12.06 21.76 -12.71
CA ALA A 13 -11.74 20.44 -13.25
C ALA A 13 -11.63 19.38 -12.14
N LEU A 14 -11.16 19.75 -10.95
CA LEU A 14 -11.16 18.85 -9.78
C LEU A 14 -12.59 18.56 -9.30
N GLU A 15 -13.48 19.55 -9.30
CA GLU A 15 -14.92 19.34 -9.02
C GLU A 15 -15.54 18.37 -10.03
N ASP A 16 -15.28 18.58 -11.32
CA ASP A 16 -15.81 17.73 -12.40
C ASP A 16 -15.23 16.29 -12.34
N GLN A 17 -14.09 16.08 -11.63
CA GLN A 17 -13.57 14.75 -11.27
C GLN A 17 -14.23 14.17 -9.99
N GLY A 18 -15.01 14.94 -9.26
CA GLY A 18 -15.59 14.52 -7.99
C GLY A 18 -14.57 14.45 -6.85
N VAL A 19 -13.55 15.32 -6.86
CA VAL A 19 -12.54 15.39 -5.80
C VAL A 19 -13.17 15.99 -4.55
N GLU A 20 -13.08 15.26 -3.44
CA GLU A 20 -13.59 15.67 -2.14
C GLU A 20 -12.49 16.33 -1.28
N HIS A 21 -11.27 15.77 -1.32
CA HIS A 21 -10.12 16.19 -0.52
C HIS A 21 -8.90 16.48 -1.40
N VAL A 22 -8.20 17.57 -1.08
CA VAL A 22 -6.91 17.94 -1.66
C VAL A 22 -5.91 18.08 -0.52
N PHE A 23 -4.84 17.29 -0.55
CA PHE A 23 -3.77 17.35 0.44
C PHE A 23 -2.65 18.24 -0.10
N GLY A 24 -2.17 19.21 0.69
CA GLY A 24 -1.18 20.09 0.11
C GLY A 24 -0.59 21.14 1.03
N TYR A 25 0.30 21.94 0.44
CA TYR A 25 0.97 23.04 1.11
C TYR A 25 1.08 24.25 0.17
N PRO A 26 0.58 25.44 0.56
CA PRO A 26 0.61 26.64 -0.27
C PRO A 26 2.02 27.17 -0.44
N GLY A 27 2.23 27.89 -1.57
CA GLY A 27 3.45 28.64 -1.84
C GLY A 27 3.28 29.55 -3.05
N GLY A 28 4.28 30.34 -3.34
CA GLY A 28 4.21 31.45 -4.28
C GLY A 28 3.65 31.12 -5.66
N SER A 29 4.01 29.97 -6.22
CA SER A 29 3.60 29.58 -7.58
C SER A 29 2.17 29.05 -7.69
N VAL A 30 1.46 28.82 -6.58
CA VAL A 30 0.08 28.26 -6.57
C VAL A 30 -0.94 29.14 -5.82
N LEU A 31 -0.55 30.35 -5.42
CA LEU A 31 -1.45 31.23 -4.66
C LEU A 31 -2.76 31.54 -5.39
N ASP A 32 -2.73 31.65 -6.71
CA ASP A 32 -3.94 31.92 -7.50
C ASP A 32 -4.91 30.72 -7.47
N ILE A 33 -4.37 29.47 -7.41
CA ILE A 33 -5.19 28.26 -7.24
C ILE A 33 -5.77 28.20 -5.82
N TYR A 34 -4.98 28.55 -4.78
CA TYR A 34 -5.47 28.61 -3.39
C TYR A 34 -6.54 29.66 -3.19
N ASP A 35 -6.45 30.82 -3.88
CA ASP A 35 -7.48 31.84 -3.88
C ASP A 35 -8.78 31.31 -4.52
N ALA A 36 -8.67 30.65 -5.66
CA ALA A 36 -9.81 30.01 -6.32
C ALA A 36 -10.43 28.87 -5.48
N LEU A 37 -9.62 28.09 -4.72
CA LEU A 37 -10.11 27.09 -3.77
C LEU A 37 -10.92 27.72 -2.63
N PHE A 38 -10.45 28.87 -2.10
CA PHE A 38 -11.14 29.60 -1.06
C PHE A 38 -12.50 30.14 -1.54
N GLU A 39 -12.56 30.72 -2.75
CA GLU A 39 -13.81 31.18 -3.35
C GLU A 39 -14.82 30.05 -3.59
N ASN A 40 -14.33 28.84 -3.92
CA ASN A 40 -15.17 27.72 -4.26
C ASN A 40 -15.84 27.06 -3.04
N GLY A 41 -15.09 26.81 -1.97
CA GLY A 41 -15.56 26.31 -0.67
C GLY A 41 -16.20 24.91 -0.68
N LYS A 42 -16.11 24.12 -1.77
CA LYS A 42 -16.73 22.80 -1.89
C LYS A 42 -15.78 21.64 -1.60
N MET A 43 -14.51 21.80 -1.92
CA MET A 43 -13.47 20.79 -1.66
C MET A 43 -12.77 21.09 -0.35
N GLU A 44 -12.51 20.05 0.44
CA GLU A 44 -11.72 20.17 1.64
C GLU A 44 -10.23 20.16 1.30
N HIS A 45 -9.53 21.26 1.60
CA HIS A 45 -8.08 21.30 1.52
C HIS A 45 -7.47 21.00 2.89
N VAL A 46 -6.63 19.96 2.96
CA VAL A 46 -5.89 19.56 4.17
C VAL A 46 -4.49 20.14 4.13
N LEU A 47 -4.22 21.13 4.97
CA LEU A 47 -2.91 21.76 5.11
C LEU A 47 -1.98 20.85 5.92
N VAL A 48 -1.02 20.24 5.24
CA VAL A 48 0.03 19.40 5.85
C VAL A 48 1.15 20.25 6.47
N ARG A 49 2.12 19.61 7.12
CA ARG A 49 3.33 20.28 7.62
C ARG A 49 4.56 19.98 6.76
N HIS A 50 4.44 19.01 5.86
CA HIS A 50 5.48 18.66 4.89
C HIS A 50 4.83 18.03 3.64
N GLU A 51 5.30 18.37 2.46
CA GLU A 51 4.70 17.91 1.19
C GLU A 51 4.81 16.38 0.97
N GLN A 52 5.84 15.75 1.50
CA GLN A 52 5.92 14.28 1.52
C GLN A 52 4.71 13.68 2.24
N ALA A 53 4.29 14.28 3.36
CA ALA A 53 3.10 13.83 4.08
C ALA A 53 1.82 14.04 3.27
N ALA A 54 1.71 15.11 2.47
CA ALA A 54 0.58 15.29 1.56
C ALA A 54 0.43 14.12 0.60
N VAL A 55 1.54 13.68 0.00
CA VAL A 55 1.52 12.53 -0.92
C VAL A 55 1.18 11.24 -0.20
N HIS A 56 1.72 11.01 1.01
CA HIS A 56 1.36 9.82 1.80
C HIS A 56 -0.08 9.84 2.31
N MET A 57 -0.66 11.02 2.61
CA MET A 57 -2.09 11.15 2.91
C MET A 57 -2.95 10.81 1.70
N ALA A 58 -2.61 11.36 0.53
CA ALA A 58 -3.28 11.02 -0.73
C ALA A 58 -3.16 9.52 -1.06
N ASP A 59 -2.01 8.91 -0.76
CA ASP A 59 -1.77 7.48 -0.92
C ASP A 59 -2.67 6.65 0.02
N GLY A 60 -2.72 6.98 1.32
CA GLY A 60 -3.61 6.31 2.29
C GLY A 60 -5.10 6.47 1.93
N TYR A 61 -5.50 7.65 1.45
CA TYR A 61 -6.83 7.89 0.91
C TYR A 61 -7.13 6.95 -0.27
N ALA A 62 -6.21 6.87 -1.24
CA ALA A 62 -6.39 6.04 -2.42
C ALA A 62 -6.43 4.53 -2.10
N ARG A 63 -5.59 4.05 -1.18
CA ARG A 63 -5.57 2.64 -0.76
C ARG A 63 -6.87 2.25 -0.06
N SER A 64 -7.37 3.09 0.83
CA SER A 64 -8.58 2.80 1.62
C SER A 64 -9.87 2.88 0.80
N THR A 65 -9.90 3.69 -0.27
CA THR A 65 -11.11 3.93 -1.08
C THR A 65 -11.08 3.31 -2.48
N GLY A 66 -9.89 3.16 -3.07
CA GLY A 66 -9.72 2.85 -4.51
C GLY A 66 -9.91 4.07 -5.43
N LYS A 67 -10.20 5.27 -4.88
CA LYS A 67 -10.27 6.52 -5.62
C LYS A 67 -8.87 7.10 -5.86
N VAL A 68 -8.74 8.05 -6.78
CA VAL A 68 -7.47 8.75 -7.02
C VAL A 68 -7.22 9.78 -5.92
N GLY A 69 -6.06 9.72 -5.27
CA GLY A 69 -5.64 10.73 -4.31
C GLY A 69 -5.10 11.98 -5.01
N THR A 70 -5.39 13.16 -4.45
CA THR A 70 -5.07 14.46 -5.05
C THR A 70 -4.15 15.27 -4.16
N VAL A 71 -3.06 15.77 -4.74
CA VAL A 71 -2.04 16.59 -4.05
C VAL A 71 -1.88 17.92 -4.78
N LEU A 72 -1.73 19.02 -4.02
CA LEU A 72 -1.44 20.35 -4.55
C LEU A 72 -0.28 20.98 -3.78
N VAL A 73 0.82 21.27 -4.47
CA VAL A 73 2.04 21.83 -3.89
C VAL A 73 2.62 22.94 -4.75
N THR A 74 3.47 23.77 -4.16
CA THR A 74 4.20 24.81 -4.87
C THR A 74 5.39 24.24 -5.65
N SER A 75 6.06 25.09 -6.44
CA SER A 75 7.29 24.78 -7.17
C SER A 75 8.51 24.57 -6.25
N GLY A 76 9.64 24.21 -6.83
CA GLY A 76 10.91 24.07 -6.13
C GLY A 76 10.86 23.05 -5.00
N PRO A 77 11.11 23.48 -3.74
CA PRO A 77 11.14 22.56 -2.61
C PRO A 77 9.78 21.87 -2.36
N GLY A 78 8.66 22.53 -2.66
CA GLY A 78 7.34 21.90 -2.55
C GLY A 78 7.19 20.72 -3.48
N ALA A 79 7.61 20.87 -4.73
CA ALA A 79 7.61 19.80 -5.73
C ALA A 79 8.60 18.68 -5.38
N THR A 80 9.86 19.03 -5.03
CA THR A 80 10.90 18.03 -4.74
C THR A 80 10.58 17.20 -3.51
N ASN A 81 9.95 17.77 -2.49
CA ASN A 81 9.51 17.05 -1.28
C ASN A 81 8.45 15.96 -1.57
N CYS A 82 7.77 16.02 -2.71
CA CYS A 82 6.80 14.98 -3.11
C CYS A 82 7.44 13.69 -3.64
N ILE A 83 8.71 13.72 -4.06
CA ILE A 83 9.31 12.63 -4.86
C ILE A 83 9.32 11.30 -4.12
N THR A 84 9.66 11.27 -2.83
CA THR A 84 9.62 10.03 -2.04
C THR A 84 8.19 9.44 -2.00
N GLY A 85 7.18 10.27 -1.78
CA GLY A 85 5.79 9.82 -1.78
C GLY A 85 5.32 9.33 -3.15
N ILE A 86 5.71 10.04 -4.23
CA ILE A 86 5.42 9.64 -5.61
C ILE A 86 6.06 8.29 -5.93
N ALA A 87 7.33 8.08 -5.54
CA ALA A 87 8.02 6.81 -5.75
C ALA A 87 7.37 5.66 -4.96
N THR A 88 6.88 5.93 -3.74
CA THR A 88 6.11 4.98 -2.92
C THR A 88 4.84 4.52 -3.67
N ALA A 89 4.04 5.47 -4.14
CA ALA A 89 2.82 5.19 -4.88
C ALA A 89 3.10 4.44 -6.20
N TYR A 90 4.17 4.81 -6.92
CA TYR A 90 4.56 4.15 -8.16
C TYR A 90 4.93 2.68 -7.95
N MET A 91 5.72 2.39 -6.92
CA MET A 91 6.16 1.01 -6.61
C MET A 91 4.99 0.11 -6.22
N ASP A 92 3.98 0.65 -5.55
CA ASP A 92 2.82 -0.09 -5.06
C ASP A 92 1.59 0.02 -5.97
N SER A 93 1.72 0.72 -7.11
CA SER A 93 0.62 0.89 -8.08
C SER A 93 -0.59 1.61 -7.49
N ILE A 94 -0.37 2.74 -6.82
CA ILE A 94 -1.42 3.55 -6.19
C ILE A 94 -1.75 4.76 -7.06
N PRO A 95 -3.03 4.99 -7.40
CA PRO A 95 -3.44 6.07 -8.29
C PRO A 95 -3.39 7.43 -7.57
N LEU A 96 -2.51 8.32 -8.00
CA LEU A 96 -2.38 9.68 -7.48
C LEU A 96 -2.30 10.69 -8.63
N VAL A 97 -2.82 11.89 -8.39
CA VAL A 97 -2.57 13.07 -9.22
C VAL A 97 -1.92 14.15 -8.36
N ILE A 98 -0.72 14.56 -8.77
CA ILE A 98 0.05 15.59 -8.11
C ILE A 98 0.03 16.84 -8.98
N LEU A 99 -0.63 17.89 -8.49
CA LEU A 99 -0.64 19.22 -9.08
C LEU A 99 0.53 20.01 -8.48
N SER A 100 1.51 20.31 -9.29
CA SER A 100 2.71 21.04 -8.91
C SER A 100 2.69 22.43 -9.51
N GLY A 101 2.92 23.47 -8.72
CA GLY A 101 3.20 24.77 -9.26
C GLY A 101 4.55 24.81 -9.97
N GLN A 102 4.70 25.77 -10.90
CA GLN A 102 5.94 26.02 -11.62
C GLN A 102 6.17 27.52 -11.76
N VAL A 103 7.40 27.94 -11.99
CA VAL A 103 7.73 29.32 -12.37
C VAL A 103 7.03 29.69 -13.69
N PRO A 104 6.85 30.99 -14.01
CA PRO A 104 6.26 31.41 -15.28
C PRO A 104 6.92 30.72 -16.48
N THR A 105 6.14 30.45 -17.51
CA THR A 105 6.62 29.72 -18.70
C THR A 105 7.87 30.37 -19.36
N SER A 106 7.96 31.70 -19.28
CA SER A 106 9.13 32.47 -19.82
C SER A 106 10.40 32.33 -18.99
N MET A 107 10.30 31.79 -17.76
CA MET A 107 11.43 31.66 -16.82
C MET A 107 11.91 30.22 -16.67
N ILE A 108 11.24 29.26 -17.30
CA ILE A 108 11.62 27.84 -17.23
C ILE A 108 12.95 27.63 -17.92
N GLY A 109 13.93 27.09 -17.18
CA GLY A 109 15.31 26.86 -17.66
C GLY A 109 16.27 28.04 -17.46
N GLU A 110 15.88 29.07 -16.69
CA GLU A 110 16.69 30.25 -16.39
C GLU A 110 17.21 30.28 -14.92
N ASP A 111 17.13 29.16 -14.19
CA ASP A 111 17.49 29.06 -12.78
C ASP A 111 16.75 30.07 -11.90
N ALA A 112 15.46 30.25 -12.16
CA ALA A 112 14.61 31.18 -11.44
C ALA A 112 14.40 30.74 -9.98
N PHE A 113 14.04 31.69 -9.10
CA PHE A 113 13.77 31.40 -7.70
C PHE A 113 12.70 30.32 -7.54
N GLN A 114 13.02 29.26 -6.80
CA GLN A 114 12.17 28.07 -6.60
C GLN A 114 11.79 27.35 -7.92
N GLU A 115 12.62 27.43 -8.94
CA GLU A 115 12.48 26.58 -10.11
C GLU A 115 12.97 25.16 -9.83
N THR A 116 12.27 24.18 -10.37
CA THR A 116 12.72 22.79 -10.43
C THR A 116 12.09 22.11 -11.63
N ASP A 117 12.87 21.32 -12.36
CA ASP A 117 12.35 20.46 -13.43
C ASP A 117 11.58 19.27 -12.82
N MET A 118 10.34 19.55 -12.38
CA MET A 118 9.49 18.52 -11.78
C MET A 118 9.18 17.37 -12.75
N ILE A 119 9.06 17.67 -14.03
CA ILE A 119 8.86 16.67 -15.09
C ILE A 119 10.07 15.74 -15.17
N GLY A 120 11.28 16.30 -15.19
CA GLY A 120 12.53 15.55 -15.29
C GLY A 120 12.78 14.65 -14.07
N ILE A 121 12.66 15.20 -12.85
CA ILE A 121 12.93 14.43 -11.63
C ILE A 121 11.86 13.37 -11.31
N SER A 122 10.60 13.58 -11.70
CA SER A 122 9.53 12.62 -11.47
C SER A 122 9.44 11.53 -12.56
N ARG A 123 10.00 11.75 -13.74
CA ARG A 123 9.86 10.84 -14.90
C ARG A 123 10.06 9.36 -14.62
N PRO A 124 11.07 8.91 -13.85
CA PRO A 124 11.30 7.49 -13.59
C PRO A 124 10.27 6.86 -12.61
N VAL A 125 9.51 7.68 -11.91
CA VAL A 125 8.60 7.24 -10.82
C VAL A 125 7.15 7.68 -11.02
N VAL A 126 6.75 8.05 -12.25
CA VAL A 126 5.36 8.37 -12.61
C VAL A 126 4.92 7.59 -13.85
N LYS A 127 3.63 7.42 -14.03
CA LYS A 127 3.08 6.88 -15.27
C LYS A 127 3.15 7.88 -16.40
N HIS A 128 2.89 9.15 -16.10
CA HIS A 128 2.93 10.26 -17.05
C HIS A 128 3.07 11.59 -16.31
N SER A 129 3.48 12.62 -17.07
CA SER A 129 3.53 13.98 -16.59
C SER A 129 3.06 14.95 -17.68
N PHE A 130 2.38 16.02 -17.27
CA PHE A 130 1.90 17.10 -18.13
C PHE A 130 2.51 18.42 -17.70
N LEU A 131 2.97 19.23 -18.66
CA LEU A 131 3.27 20.64 -18.45
C LEU A 131 2.19 21.46 -19.19
N CYS A 132 1.36 22.18 -18.46
CA CYS A 132 0.33 23.05 -19.04
C CYS A 132 0.96 24.36 -19.52
N LYS A 133 0.98 24.60 -20.82
CA LYS A 133 1.56 25.81 -21.40
C LYS A 133 0.57 26.94 -21.64
N LYS A 134 -0.71 26.63 -21.52
CA LYS A 134 -1.85 27.57 -21.69
C LYS A 134 -2.95 27.20 -20.70
N ALA A 135 -3.75 28.18 -20.28
CA ALA A 135 -4.90 27.94 -19.40
C ALA A 135 -5.91 26.93 -20.03
N SER A 136 -6.09 26.98 -21.35
CA SER A 136 -6.95 26.06 -22.10
C SER A 136 -6.52 24.60 -22.06
N ASP A 137 -5.24 24.30 -21.70
CA ASP A 137 -4.73 22.93 -21.61
C ASP A 137 -5.16 22.25 -20.30
N ILE A 138 -5.46 23.03 -19.25
CA ILE A 138 -5.69 22.54 -17.87
C ILE A 138 -6.82 21.52 -17.78
N PRO A 139 -8.05 21.76 -18.30
CA PRO A 139 -9.15 20.83 -18.15
C PRO A 139 -8.84 19.46 -18.76
N GLU A 140 -8.22 19.46 -19.94
CA GLU A 140 -7.85 18.24 -20.64
C GLU A 140 -6.70 17.51 -19.93
N ALA A 141 -5.68 18.23 -19.45
CA ALA A 141 -4.55 17.66 -18.73
C ALA A 141 -5.01 16.98 -17.42
N ILE A 142 -5.88 17.63 -16.64
CA ILE A 142 -6.43 17.06 -15.42
C ILE A 142 -7.28 15.83 -15.75
N LYS A 143 -8.19 15.90 -16.71
CA LYS A 143 -9.00 14.74 -17.14
C LYS A 143 -8.14 13.54 -17.52
N LYS A 144 -7.10 13.77 -18.35
CA LYS A 144 -6.15 12.73 -18.75
C LYS A 144 -5.33 12.19 -17.57
N ALA A 145 -4.90 13.06 -16.65
CA ALA A 145 -4.12 12.66 -15.49
C ALA A 145 -4.88 11.67 -14.62
N TYR A 146 -6.15 11.96 -14.29
CA TYR A 146 -6.99 11.05 -13.51
C TYR A 146 -7.27 9.73 -14.24
N TYR A 147 -7.55 9.80 -15.54
CA TYR A 147 -7.74 8.59 -16.35
C TYR A 147 -6.48 7.70 -16.37
N ILE A 148 -5.31 8.28 -16.60
CA ILE A 148 -4.05 7.54 -16.64
C ILE A 148 -3.71 6.98 -15.26
N ALA A 149 -3.90 7.78 -14.20
CA ALA A 149 -3.64 7.35 -12.84
C ALA A 149 -4.44 6.11 -12.44
N ALA A 150 -5.73 6.07 -12.78
CA ALA A 150 -6.66 5.03 -12.35
C ALA A 150 -6.73 3.81 -13.28
N SER A 151 -6.34 3.93 -14.56
CA SER A 151 -6.53 2.86 -15.56
C SER A 151 -5.25 2.04 -15.80
N GLY A 152 -5.40 0.84 -16.36
CA GLY A 152 -4.29 -0.11 -16.51
C GLY A 152 -3.71 -0.48 -15.14
N ARG A 153 -2.38 -0.60 -15.06
CA ARG A 153 -1.71 -0.64 -13.76
C ARG A 153 -1.78 0.77 -13.15
N PRO A 154 -2.47 0.97 -12.00
CA PRO A 154 -2.59 2.29 -11.39
C PRO A 154 -1.23 2.89 -11.00
N GLY A 155 -1.18 4.21 -10.84
CA GLY A 155 0.06 4.88 -10.43
C GLY A 155 -0.03 6.40 -10.51
N PRO A 156 0.99 7.12 -10.01
CA PRO A 156 1.00 8.56 -9.93
C PRO A 156 1.17 9.23 -11.31
N VAL A 157 0.53 10.39 -11.45
CA VAL A 157 0.67 11.31 -12.59
C VAL A 157 0.91 12.71 -12.04
N VAL A 158 1.84 13.44 -12.67
CA VAL A 158 2.16 14.83 -12.33
C VAL A 158 1.55 15.77 -13.36
N VAL A 159 0.96 16.88 -12.88
CA VAL A 159 0.52 17.99 -13.71
C VAL A 159 1.23 19.25 -13.22
N ASP A 160 2.15 19.77 -14.03
CA ASP A 160 2.95 20.95 -13.74
C ASP A 160 2.25 22.21 -14.28
N LEU A 161 2.02 23.18 -13.39
CA LEU A 161 1.14 24.33 -13.60
C LEU A 161 1.93 25.65 -13.45
N PRO A 162 2.48 26.20 -14.55
CA PRO A 162 3.19 27.47 -14.51
C PRO A 162 2.34 28.63 -13.97
N LYS A 163 2.99 29.56 -13.27
CA LYS A 163 2.34 30.69 -12.59
C LYS A 163 1.54 31.59 -13.52
N ASP A 164 2.05 31.90 -14.70
CA ASP A 164 1.40 32.74 -15.70
C ASP A 164 0.14 32.06 -16.30
N VAL A 165 0.15 30.74 -16.40
CA VAL A 165 -1.01 29.96 -16.89
C VAL A 165 -2.20 30.03 -15.93
N GLN A 166 -1.97 30.28 -14.64
CA GLN A 166 -2.98 30.40 -13.60
C GLN A 166 -3.62 31.80 -13.50
N ASN A 167 -3.09 32.79 -14.21
CA ASN A 167 -3.39 34.22 -14.08
C ASN A 167 -4.88 34.54 -13.87
N PRO A 168 -5.30 35.12 -12.71
CA PRO A 168 -6.71 35.36 -12.39
C PRO A 168 -7.34 36.47 -13.23
N LYS A 169 -6.51 37.34 -13.86
CA LYS A 169 -6.98 38.47 -14.67
C LYS A 169 -7.42 38.09 -16.07
N GLU A 170 -6.96 36.95 -16.56
CA GLU A 170 -7.27 36.44 -17.90
C GLU A 170 -8.30 35.32 -17.81
N LYS A 171 -9.37 35.43 -18.58
CA LYS A 171 -10.45 34.43 -18.58
C LYS A 171 -10.60 33.82 -19.97
N PHE A 172 -10.76 32.51 -19.97
CA PHE A 172 -10.90 31.69 -21.17
C PHE A 172 -12.16 30.83 -21.08
N PRO A 173 -12.73 30.38 -22.21
CA PRO A 173 -13.84 29.45 -22.19
C PRO A 173 -13.46 28.13 -21.52
N TYR A 174 -14.22 27.72 -20.50
CA TYR A 174 -14.05 26.44 -19.86
C TYR A 174 -14.79 25.35 -20.62
N GLN A 175 -14.10 24.30 -20.97
CA GLN A 175 -14.69 23.10 -21.56
C GLN A 175 -14.02 21.86 -20.95
N TYR A 176 -14.78 21.10 -20.20
CA TYR A 176 -14.30 19.83 -19.63
C TYR A 176 -14.59 18.68 -20.61
N PRO A 177 -13.61 17.82 -20.95
CA PRO A 177 -13.80 16.73 -21.90
C PRO A 177 -14.77 15.68 -21.35
N GLU A 178 -15.73 15.23 -22.16
CA GLU A 178 -16.64 14.14 -21.79
C GLU A 178 -15.90 12.79 -21.69
N SER A 179 -14.94 12.55 -22.57
CA SER A 179 -14.16 11.30 -22.63
C SER A 179 -12.68 11.57 -22.84
N VAL A 180 -11.85 10.59 -22.52
CA VAL A 180 -10.40 10.62 -22.77
C VAL A 180 -10.09 9.73 -23.96
N SER A 181 -9.38 10.28 -24.95
CA SER A 181 -8.80 9.53 -26.06
C SER A 181 -7.30 9.73 -26.08
N LEU A 182 -6.55 8.63 -25.95
CA LEU A 182 -5.09 8.62 -25.98
C LEU A 182 -4.61 7.66 -27.08
N ARG A 183 -3.82 8.18 -28.03
CA ARG A 183 -3.36 7.43 -29.21
C ARG A 183 -2.62 6.14 -28.86
N SER A 184 -1.80 6.16 -27.81
CA SER A 184 -0.85 5.08 -27.46
C SER A 184 -1.12 4.43 -26.11
N TYR A 185 -2.25 4.76 -25.43
CA TYR A 185 -2.57 4.22 -24.12
C TYR A 185 -3.95 3.59 -24.11
N ASN A 186 -3.98 2.26 -24.30
CA ASN A 186 -5.20 1.45 -24.35
C ASN A 186 -4.99 0.20 -23.48
N PRO A 187 -5.25 0.27 -22.16
CA PRO A 187 -5.08 -0.88 -21.27
C PRO A 187 -5.97 -2.05 -21.69
N THR A 188 -5.38 -3.24 -21.75
CA THR A 188 -6.10 -4.49 -22.05
C THR A 188 -6.92 -4.91 -20.84
N LYS A 189 -8.25 -5.00 -20.97
CA LYS A 189 -9.14 -5.41 -19.88
C LYS A 189 -9.45 -6.90 -19.92
N ALA A 190 -9.85 -7.43 -21.08
CA ALA A 190 -10.22 -8.83 -21.24
C ALA A 190 -9.00 -9.70 -21.58
N GLY A 191 -8.91 -10.87 -20.95
CA GLY A 191 -7.87 -11.84 -21.24
C GLY A 191 -8.11 -12.57 -22.57
N HIS A 192 -7.04 -13.12 -23.15
CA HIS A 192 -7.14 -13.90 -24.38
C HIS A 192 -7.86 -15.25 -24.13
N LYS A 193 -8.98 -15.48 -24.79
CA LYS A 193 -9.87 -16.65 -24.57
C LYS A 193 -9.14 -18.00 -24.57
N GLY A 194 -8.21 -18.20 -25.52
CA GLY A 194 -7.42 -19.44 -25.60
C GLY A 194 -6.51 -19.66 -24.39
N GLN A 195 -5.89 -18.59 -23.87
CA GLN A 195 -5.06 -18.66 -22.67
C GLN A 195 -5.90 -18.91 -21.42
N ILE A 196 -7.06 -18.28 -21.31
CA ILE A 196 -8.00 -18.50 -20.20
C ILE A 196 -8.46 -19.96 -20.17
N LYS A 197 -8.87 -20.53 -21.33
CA LYS A 197 -9.27 -21.93 -21.41
C LYS A 197 -8.14 -22.88 -21.04
N ARG A 198 -6.90 -22.60 -21.51
CA ARG A 198 -5.70 -23.37 -21.14
C ARG A 198 -5.42 -23.27 -19.65
N ALA A 199 -5.51 -22.08 -19.07
CA ALA A 199 -5.29 -21.85 -17.64
C ALA A 199 -6.35 -22.57 -16.78
N ALA A 200 -7.64 -22.49 -17.18
CA ALA A 200 -8.73 -23.17 -16.50
C ALA A 200 -8.51 -24.70 -16.50
N LYS A 201 -8.14 -25.27 -17.64
CA LYS A 201 -7.84 -26.69 -17.75
C LYS A 201 -6.66 -27.10 -16.85
N LEU A 202 -5.54 -26.38 -16.91
CA LEU A 202 -4.37 -26.67 -16.07
C LEU A 202 -4.69 -26.57 -14.59
N LEU A 203 -5.51 -25.56 -14.19
CA LEU A 203 -5.88 -25.36 -12.79
C LEU A 203 -6.72 -26.52 -12.24
N THR A 204 -7.61 -27.09 -13.06
CA THR A 204 -8.46 -28.21 -12.66
C THR A 204 -7.76 -29.57 -12.78
N GLU A 205 -6.71 -29.69 -13.60
CA GLU A 205 -5.90 -30.92 -13.73
C GLU A 205 -4.73 -30.98 -12.72
N ALA A 206 -4.41 -29.87 -12.03
CA ALA A 206 -3.32 -29.83 -11.07
C ALA A 206 -3.63 -30.65 -9.81
N SER A 207 -2.65 -31.39 -9.32
CA SER A 207 -2.76 -32.18 -8.09
C SER A 207 -2.38 -31.38 -6.84
N ARG A 208 -1.51 -30.36 -6.99
CA ARG A 208 -1.00 -29.50 -5.90
C ARG A 208 -1.03 -28.04 -6.30
N PRO A 209 -2.22 -27.53 -6.67
CA PRO A 209 -2.35 -26.13 -7.05
C PRO A 209 -2.21 -25.20 -5.83
N VAL A 210 -1.68 -23.98 -6.07
CA VAL A 210 -1.70 -22.86 -5.12
C VAL A 210 -2.16 -21.61 -5.83
N MET A 211 -3.18 -20.93 -5.28
CA MET A 211 -3.58 -19.61 -5.72
C MET A 211 -2.73 -18.57 -5.00
N TYR A 212 -1.96 -17.81 -5.78
CA TYR A 212 -1.04 -16.76 -5.31
C TYR A 212 -1.58 -15.38 -5.66
N VAL A 213 -2.10 -14.65 -4.66
CA VAL A 213 -2.85 -13.41 -4.85
C VAL A 213 -2.03 -12.19 -4.45
N GLY A 214 -1.91 -11.22 -5.34
CA GLY A 214 -1.23 -9.95 -5.09
C GLY A 214 -2.18 -8.75 -4.97
N GLY A 215 -1.61 -7.57 -4.74
CA GLY A 215 -2.34 -6.30 -4.62
C GLY A 215 -3.16 -5.92 -5.85
N GLY A 216 -2.84 -6.49 -7.03
CA GLY A 216 -3.62 -6.29 -8.25
C GLY A 216 -5.07 -6.77 -8.13
N ALA A 217 -5.34 -7.79 -7.30
CA ALA A 217 -6.70 -8.25 -7.03
C ALA A 217 -7.52 -7.20 -6.23
N ILE A 218 -6.88 -6.51 -5.26
CA ILE A 218 -7.49 -5.42 -4.51
C ILE A 218 -7.76 -4.22 -5.42
N ASN A 219 -6.77 -3.84 -6.24
CA ASN A 219 -6.90 -2.70 -7.15
C ASN A 219 -7.98 -2.91 -8.22
N ALA A 220 -8.22 -4.17 -8.61
CA ALA A 220 -9.27 -4.54 -9.54
C ALA A 220 -10.65 -4.79 -8.88
N ASN A 221 -10.77 -4.64 -7.54
CA ASN A 221 -11.97 -4.99 -6.75
C ASN A 221 -12.46 -6.44 -6.99
N ALA A 222 -11.52 -7.38 -7.14
CA ALA A 222 -11.78 -8.76 -7.55
C ALA A 222 -11.72 -9.77 -6.39
N ASP A 223 -11.67 -9.32 -5.14
CA ASP A 223 -11.60 -10.15 -3.93
C ASP A 223 -12.74 -11.18 -3.85
N HIS A 224 -13.97 -10.78 -4.20
CA HIS A 224 -15.12 -11.66 -4.26
C HIS A 224 -15.00 -12.76 -5.34
N LEU A 225 -14.34 -12.48 -6.47
CA LEU A 225 -14.08 -13.46 -7.53
C LEU A 225 -12.94 -14.40 -7.16
N VAL A 226 -11.91 -13.89 -6.49
CA VAL A 226 -10.82 -14.70 -5.89
C VAL A 226 -11.43 -15.73 -4.93
N THR A 227 -12.27 -15.26 -4.01
CA THR A 227 -12.95 -16.13 -3.04
C THR A 227 -13.82 -17.17 -3.75
N LYS A 228 -14.67 -16.73 -4.70
CA LYS A 228 -15.56 -17.62 -5.46
C LYS A 228 -14.80 -18.72 -6.22
N LEU A 229 -13.67 -18.37 -6.86
CA LEU A 229 -12.87 -19.36 -7.60
C LEU A 229 -12.16 -20.32 -6.63
N ALA A 230 -11.63 -19.80 -5.52
CA ALA A 230 -10.98 -20.61 -4.49
C ALA A 230 -11.94 -21.62 -3.86
N GLU A 231 -13.15 -21.19 -3.50
CA GLU A 231 -14.19 -22.07 -2.94
C GLU A 231 -14.69 -23.10 -3.95
N LEU A 232 -14.94 -22.69 -5.21
CA LEU A 232 -15.42 -23.57 -6.27
C LEU A 232 -14.49 -24.76 -6.48
N LEU A 233 -13.18 -24.53 -6.47
CA LEU A 233 -12.16 -25.54 -6.73
C LEU A 233 -11.41 -25.99 -5.45
N ASN A 234 -11.86 -25.57 -4.28
CA ASN A 234 -11.24 -25.88 -2.97
C ASN A 234 -9.71 -25.62 -2.93
N LEU A 235 -9.26 -24.47 -3.50
CA LEU A 235 -7.85 -24.14 -3.64
C LEU A 235 -7.24 -23.60 -2.34
N PRO A 236 -6.00 -23.96 -1.98
CA PRO A 236 -5.23 -23.22 -0.99
C PRO A 236 -4.83 -21.84 -1.55
N VAL A 237 -5.02 -20.80 -0.73
CA VAL A 237 -4.75 -19.41 -1.11
C VAL A 237 -3.68 -18.79 -0.22
N THR A 238 -2.68 -18.22 -0.85
CA THR A 238 -1.67 -17.38 -0.18
C THR A 238 -1.66 -15.98 -0.80
N THR A 239 -1.29 -14.98 -0.01
CA THR A 239 -1.23 -13.59 -0.49
C THR A 239 0.15 -12.99 -0.33
N THR A 240 0.48 -12.02 -1.20
CA THR A 240 1.62 -11.13 -0.95
C THR A 240 1.33 -10.20 0.23
N LEU A 241 2.37 -9.50 0.72
CA LEU A 241 2.21 -8.40 1.67
C LEU A 241 1.18 -7.36 1.17
N MET A 242 1.24 -7.01 -0.12
CA MET A 242 0.28 -6.08 -0.74
C MET A 242 -1.10 -6.69 -1.03
N GLY A 243 -1.21 -8.00 -0.97
CA GLY A 243 -2.45 -8.75 -1.22
C GLY A 243 -3.24 -9.10 0.04
N LEU A 244 -2.74 -8.75 1.23
CA LEU A 244 -3.46 -9.01 2.49
C LEU A 244 -4.85 -8.36 2.47
N GLY A 245 -5.89 -9.16 2.76
CA GLY A 245 -7.30 -8.77 2.64
C GLY A 245 -7.93 -9.01 1.26
N ALA A 246 -7.16 -9.31 0.19
CA ALA A 246 -7.73 -9.75 -1.08
C ALA A 246 -8.41 -11.11 -0.99
N PHE A 247 -8.01 -11.90 -0.03
CA PHE A 247 -8.66 -13.11 0.44
C PHE A 247 -8.68 -13.04 1.96
N SER A 248 -9.79 -13.39 2.58
CA SER A 248 -9.96 -13.21 4.02
C SER A 248 -8.92 -14.00 4.84
N GLY A 249 -8.19 -13.30 5.72
CA GLY A 249 -7.18 -13.89 6.60
C GLY A 249 -7.71 -14.89 7.63
N ILE A 250 -9.03 -14.94 7.83
CA ILE A 250 -9.73 -15.90 8.71
C ILE A 250 -10.39 -17.05 7.95
N HIS A 251 -10.27 -17.07 6.62
CA HIS A 251 -10.87 -18.13 5.80
C HIS A 251 -10.07 -19.44 5.93
N PRO A 252 -10.71 -20.62 6.05
CA PRO A 252 -10.01 -21.90 6.25
C PRO A 252 -9.04 -22.28 5.12
N GLN A 253 -9.30 -21.81 3.88
CA GLN A 253 -8.41 -22.02 2.74
C GLN A 253 -7.23 -21.05 2.68
N PHE A 254 -7.18 -20.02 3.55
CA PHE A 254 -6.03 -19.13 3.64
C PHE A 254 -4.87 -19.84 4.34
N ILE A 255 -3.72 -19.94 3.68
CA ILE A 255 -2.53 -20.60 4.20
C ILE A 255 -1.46 -19.61 4.69
N GLY A 256 -1.84 -18.34 4.90
CA GLY A 256 -0.95 -17.27 5.35
C GLY A 256 -0.31 -16.47 4.22
N MET A 257 0.39 -15.41 4.61
CA MET A 257 1.22 -14.62 3.70
C MET A 257 2.47 -15.42 3.31
N LEU A 258 2.91 -15.32 2.04
CA LEU A 258 4.14 -15.93 1.57
C LEU A 258 5.32 -14.95 1.56
N GLY A 259 6.51 -15.45 1.29
CA GLY A 259 7.71 -14.66 1.04
C GLY A 259 8.68 -14.63 2.21
N MET A 260 9.55 -13.60 2.26
CA MET A 260 10.67 -13.50 3.21
C MET A 260 10.26 -13.75 4.66
N HIS A 261 9.16 -13.15 5.10
CA HIS A 261 8.56 -13.35 6.41
C HIS A 261 7.19 -14.05 6.29
N GLY A 262 7.02 -14.88 5.27
CA GLY A 262 5.80 -15.68 5.09
C GLY A 262 5.69 -16.82 6.10
N THR A 263 4.48 -17.36 6.24
CA THR A 263 4.25 -18.55 7.07
C THR A 263 4.95 -19.77 6.48
N PHE A 264 5.28 -20.74 7.34
CA PHE A 264 5.95 -21.98 6.92
C PHE A 264 5.11 -22.76 5.91
N GLU A 265 3.84 -22.94 6.21
CA GLU A 265 2.89 -23.64 5.34
C GLU A 265 2.69 -22.95 3.98
N ALA A 266 2.66 -21.61 3.94
CA ALA A 266 2.54 -20.87 2.68
C ALA A 266 3.77 -21.06 1.79
N ASN A 267 4.98 -20.89 2.34
CA ASN A 267 6.22 -21.05 1.61
C ASN A 267 6.47 -22.52 1.18
N LYS A 268 6.14 -23.48 2.05
CA LYS A 268 6.19 -24.90 1.73
C LYS A 268 5.23 -25.27 0.61
N SER A 269 3.99 -24.79 0.68
CA SER A 269 2.99 -25.04 -0.36
C SER A 269 3.42 -24.49 -1.71
N MET A 270 3.93 -23.27 -1.75
CA MET A 270 4.44 -22.66 -2.97
C MET A 270 5.60 -23.47 -3.57
N HIS A 271 6.58 -23.86 -2.74
CA HIS A 271 7.76 -24.61 -3.19
C HIS A 271 7.41 -25.97 -3.77
N ASN A 272 6.42 -26.67 -3.19
CA ASN A 272 6.01 -28.02 -3.57
C ASN A 272 4.83 -28.08 -4.54
N ALA A 273 4.30 -26.92 -4.96
CA ALA A 273 3.21 -26.84 -5.92
C ALA A 273 3.61 -27.42 -7.29
N ASP A 274 2.68 -28.03 -7.99
CA ASP A 274 2.78 -28.38 -9.41
C ASP A 274 2.17 -27.28 -10.30
N LEU A 275 1.31 -26.42 -9.74
CA LEU A 275 0.76 -25.27 -10.41
C LEU A 275 0.65 -24.07 -9.47
N ILE A 276 1.17 -22.93 -9.91
CA ILE A 276 0.97 -21.61 -9.29
C ILE A 276 0.05 -20.80 -10.17
N PHE A 277 -1.11 -20.46 -9.61
CA PHE A 277 -2.08 -19.57 -10.23
C PHE A 277 -1.90 -18.16 -9.65
N ALA A 278 -1.06 -17.36 -10.32
CA ALA A 278 -0.70 -16.01 -9.88
C ALA A 278 -1.71 -14.98 -10.38
N VAL A 279 -2.34 -14.27 -9.44
CA VAL A 279 -3.43 -13.33 -9.66
C VAL A 279 -3.02 -11.93 -9.21
N GLY A 280 -2.68 -11.04 -10.17
CA GLY A 280 -2.29 -9.67 -9.87
C GLY A 280 -1.06 -9.53 -8.95
N ALA A 281 -0.08 -10.42 -9.12
CA ALA A 281 1.15 -10.47 -8.35
C ALA A 281 2.38 -10.34 -9.29
N ARG A 282 3.41 -9.58 -8.87
CA ARG A 282 4.55 -9.26 -9.73
C ARG A 282 5.81 -10.10 -9.50
N PHE A 283 5.77 -11.11 -8.65
CA PHE A 283 6.92 -11.95 -8.29
C PHE A 283 8.11 -11.13 -7.77
N ASP A 284 7.86 -10.36 -6.72
CA ASP A 284 8.83 -9.50 -6.05
C ASP A 284 10.00 -10.32 -5.47
N ASP A 285 11.18 -9.68 -5.33
CA ASP A 285 12.37 -10.33 -4.77
C ASP A 285 12.20 -10.74 -3.30
N ARG A 286 11.31 -10.05 -2.54
CA ARG A 286 10.94 -10.43 -1.17
C ARG A 286 10.08 -11.70 -1.12
N VAL A 287 9.50 -12.10 -2.24
CA VAL A 287 8.77 -13.37 -2.41
C VAL A 287 9.68 -14.43 -3.00
N THR A 288 10.33 -14.14 -4.12
CA THR A 288 11.09 -15.13 -4.89
C THR A 288 12.41 -15.53 -4.25
N ASN A 289 13.04 -14.63 -3.46
CA ASN A 289 14.36 -14.81 -2.90
C ASN A 289 15.38 -15.21 -4.01
N ASN A 290 15.74 -16.48 -4.12
CA ASN A 290 16.57 -16.99 -5.21
C ASN A 290 15.68 -17.51 -6.35
N VAL A 291 15.60 -16.75 -7.44
CA VAL A 291 14.75 -17.05 -8.60
C VAL A 291 15.06 -18.45 -9.20
N ALA A 292 16.32 -18.88 -9.20
CA ALA A 292 16.70 -20.20 -9.73
C ALA A 292 16.17 -21.37 -8.91
N LYS A 293 15.83 -21.13 -7.64
CA LYS A 293 15.26 -22.12 -6.72
C LYS A 293 13.76 -21.90 -6.45
N PHE A 294 13.15 -20.90 -7.09
CA PHE A 294 11.76 -20.54 -6.87
C PHE A 294 10.83 -21.56 -7.53
N CYS A 295 10.07 -22.31 -6.73
CA CYS A 295 9.01 -23.22 -7.16
C CYS A 295 9.39 -24.08 -8.39
N PRO A 296 10.47 -24.89 -8.31
CA PRO A 296 11.14 -25.48 -9.48
C PRO A 296 10.28 -26.46 -10.27
N ASN A 297 9.21 -26.99 -9.66
CA ASN A 297 8.35 -28.00 -10.29
C ASN A 297 7.00 -27.42 -10.75
N ALA A 298 6.76 -26.12 -10.54
CA ALA A 298 5.45 -25.53 -10.79
C ALA A 298 5.29 -25.03 -12.22
N THR A 299 4.14 -25.34 -12.83
CA THR A 299 3.63 -24.60 -13.97
C THR A 299 3.06 -23.26 -13.48
N ILE A 300 3.46 -22.15 -14.09
CA ILE A 300 3.04 -20.81 -13.67
C ILE A 300 2.04 -20.22 -14.65
N VAL A 301 0.81 -20.01 -14.18
CA VAL A 301 -0.20 -19.19 -14.83
C VAL A 301 -0.10 -17.79 -14.21
N HIS A 302 0.04 -16.75 -15.03
CA HIS A 302 0.21 -15.38 -14.54
C HIS A 302 -0.80 -14.43 -15.16
N ILE A 303 -1.70 -13.90 -14.33
CA ILE A 303 -2.67 -12.87 -14.68
C ILE A 303 -2.16 -11.53 -14.18
N ASP A 304 -1.93 -10.58 -15.09
CA ASP A 304 -1.54 -9.21 -14.76
C ASP A 304 -2.12 -8.23 -15.79
N ILE A 305 -2.50 -7.03 -15.33
CA ILE A 305 -2.97 -5.93 -16.18
C ILE A 305 -1.81 -5.30 -16.97
N ASP A 306 -0.59 -5.37 -16.42
CA ASP A 306 0.62 -4.79 -16.99
C ASP A 306 1.40 -5.84 -17.80
N PRO A 307 1.42 -5.77 -19.13
CA PRO A 307 2.17 -6.73 -19.95
C PRO A 307 3.66 -6.74 -19.65
N THR A 308 4.22 -5.66 -19.09
CA THR A 308 5.65 -5.58 -18.74
C THR A 308 6.00 -6.37 -17.48
N SER A 309 5.02 -6.73 -16.66
CA SER A 309 5.19 -7.59 -15.48
C SER A 309 5.27 -9.07 -15.84
N ILE A 310 4.67 -9.47 -16.96
CA ILE A 310 4.64 -10.87 -17.40
C ILE A 310 6.05 -11.34 -17.78
N SER A 311 6.48 -12.45 -17.17
CA SER A 311 7.81 -13.06 -17.36
C SER A 311 9.00 -12.14 -17.05
N LYS A 312 8.79 -11.07 -16.29
CA LYS A 312 9.85 -10.13 -15.91
C LYS A 312 10.85 -10.74 -14.93
N THR A 313 10.37 -11.45 -13.91
CA THR A 313 11.19 -12.07 -12.86
C THR A 313 11.17 -13.58 -12.98
N VAL A 314 9.98 -14.15 -13.11
CA VAL A 314 9.74 -15.59 -13.22
C VAL A 314 9.03 -15.86 -14.54
N GLN A 315 9.47 -16.89 -15.28
CA GLN A 315 8.88 -17.27 -16.56
C GLN A 315 7.42 -17.73 -16.38
N ALA A 316 6.48 -17.07 -17.01
CA ALA A 316 5.09 -17.50 -17.07
C ALA A 316 4.89 -18.55 -18.18
N HIS A 317 4.34 -19.70 -17.83
CA HIS A 317 4.00 -20.76 -18.80
C HIS A 317 2.68 -20.47 -19.53
N VAL A 318 1.77 -19.80 -18.83
CA VAL A 318 0.50 -19.30 -19.38
C VAL A 318 0.33 -17.83 -19.00
N PRO A 319 0.79 -16.91 -19.86
CA PRO A 319 0.57 -15.46 -19.62
C PRO A 319 -0.86 -15.06 -19.98
N ILE A 320 -1.51 -14.27 -19.13
CA ILE A 320 -2.81 -13.67 -19.37
C ILE A 320 -2.74 -12.18 -19.04
N VAL A 321 -2.68 -11.34 -20.06
CA VAL A 321 -2.76 -9.88 -19.89
C VAL A 321 -4.22 -9.48 -19.84
N GLY A 322 -4.65 -8.83 -18.75
CA GLY A 322 -6.02 -8.36 -18.55
C GLY A 322 -6.28 -7.94 -17.12
N SER A 323 -7.41 -7.28 -16.88
CA SER A 323 -7.88 -6.97 -15.53
C SER A 323 -8.19 -8.26 -14.78
N VAL A 324 -7.73 -8.35 -13.52
CA VAL A 324 -8.03 -9.52 -12.67
C VAL A 324 -9.52 -9.79 -12.59
N GLU A 325 -10.36 -8.76 -12.40
CA GLU A 325 -11.82 -8.87 -12.38
C GLU A 325 -12.36 -9.57 -13.64
N THR A 326 -12.12 -8.97 -14.81
CA THR A 326 -12.63 -9.49 -16.08
C THR A 326 -12.09 -10.89 -16.41
N VAL A 327 -10.79 -11.14 -16.11
CA VAL A 327 -10.18 -12.45 -16.39
C VAL A 327 -10.76 -13.54 -15.48
N LEU A 328 -10.99 -13.25 -14.19
CA LEU A 328 -11.60 -14.23 -13.29
C LEU A 328 -13.06 -14.50 -13.63
N GLU A 329 -13.85 -13.50 -14.06
CA GLU A 329 -15.20 -13.71 -14.61
C GLU A 329 -15.18 -14.66 -15.82
N GLN A 330 -14.31 -14.38 -16.80
CA GLN A 330 -14.12 -15.23 -17.96
C GLN A 330 -13.67 -16.65 -17.59
N MET A 331 -12.80 -16.78 -16.56
CA MET A 331 -12.32 -18.07 -16.06
C MET A 331 -13.47 -18.90 -15.47
N LEU A 332 -14.28 -18.30 -14.60
CA LEU A 332 -15.44 -18.96 -13.98
C LEU A 332 -16.47 -19.41 -15.04
N GLU A 333 -16.69 -18.60 -16.08
CA GLU A 333 -17.55 -18.95 -17.19
C GLU A 333 -17.02 -20.17 -17.96
N VAL A 334 -15.73 -20.17 -18.32
CA VAL A 334 -15.08 -21.30 -19.03
C VAL A 334 -15.11 -22.58 -18.22
N ILE A 335 -14.85 -22.52 -16.90
CA ILE A 335 -14.90 -23.69 -16.00
C ILE A 335 -16.32 -24.28 -16.04
N ARG A 336 -17.35 -23.45 -15.92
CA ARG A 336 -18.75 -23.88 -15.96
C ARG A 336 -19.14 -24.48 -17.30
N GLU A 337 -18.82 -23.80 -18.42
CA GLU A 337 -19.20 -24.22 -19.77
C GLU A 337 -18.52 -25.51 -20.23
N CYS A 338 -17.24 -25.68 -19.84
CA CYS A 338 -16.48 -26.88 -20.18
C CYS A 338 -16.70 -28.04 -19.21
N GLY A 339 -17.39 -27.81 -18.09
CA GLY A 339 -17.58 -28.83 -17.05
C GLY A 339 -16.26 -29.25 -16.40
N PHE A 340 -15.31 -28.31 -16.30
CA PHE A 340 -14.02 -28.59 -15.66
C PHE A 340 -14.20 -28.72 -14.14
N ASP A 341 -13.69 -29.80 -13.57
CA ASP A 341 -13.67 -30.05 -12.13
C ASP A 341 -12.28 -30.61 -11.76
N ASN A 342 -11.85 -30.41 -10.52
CA ASN A 342 -10.56 -30.90 -10.07
C ASN A 342 -10.64 -32.36 -9.56
N ASP A 343 -9.49 -33.01 -9.51
CA ASP A 343 -9.34 -34.32 -8.85
C ASP A 343 -9.48 -34.12 -7.34
N LYS A 344 -10.63 -34.51 -6.80
CA LYS A 344 -10.98 -34.33 -5.38
C LYS A 344 -10.07 -35.12 -4.45
N GLN A 345 -9.58 -36.30 -4.88
CA GLN A 345 -8.69 -37.11 -4.06
C GLN A 345 -7.29 -36.49 -4.00
N ALA A 346 -6.72 -36.13 -5.16
CA ALA A 346 -5.43 -35.47 -5.21
C ALA A 346 -5.40 -34.17 -4.39
N LEU A 347 -6.49 -33.41 -4.45
CA LEU A 347 -6.61 -32.18 -3.67
C LEU A 347 -6.81 -32.43 -2.17
N ALA A 348 -7.50 -33.50 -1.78
CA ALA A 348 -7.60 -33.90 -0.37
C ALA A 348 -6.24 -34.31 0.20
N ASP A 349 -5.44 -35.08 -0.54
CA ASP A 349 -4.08 -35.48 -0.16
C ASP A 349 -3.16 -34.22 -0.05
N TRP A 350 -3.35 -33.25 -0.94
CA TRP A 350 -2.63 -31.97 -0.88
C TRP A 350 -2.99 -31.16 0.37
N TRP A 351 -4.27 -31.05 0.71
CA TRP A 351 -4.71 -30.40 1.93
C TRP A 351 -4.25 -31.11 3.20
N GLU A 352 -4.17 -32.44 3.19
CA GLU A 352 -3.59 -33.18 4.31
C GLU A 352 -2.13 -32.78 4.53
N GLN A 353 -1.34 -32.72 3.46
CA GLN A 353 0.06 -32.29 3.52
C GLN A 353 0.19 -30.82 4.00
N ILE A 354 -0.65 -29.90 3.52
CA ILE A 354 -0.65 -28.52 3.97
C ILE A 354 -0.99 -28.43 5.46
N ASN A 355 -1.98 -29.21 5.92
CA ASN A 355 -2.38 -29.22 7.32
C ASN A 355 -1.29 -29.83 8.24
N GLN A 356 -0.50 -30.77 7.77
CA GLN A 356 0.69 -31.24 8.48
C GLN A 356 1.72 -30.11 8.66
N TRP A 357 1.97 -29.28 7.64
CA TRP A 357 2.84 -28.11 7.79
C TRP A 357 2.25 -27.05 8.72
N ARG A 358 0.95 -26.77 8.59
CA ARG A 358 0.21 -25.83 9.45
C ARG A 358 0.24 -26.25 10.93
N SER A 359 0.24 -27.56 11.21
CA SER A 359 0.30 -28.07 12.60
C SER A 359 1.58 -27.71 13.35
N ARG A 360 2.65 -27.27 12.64
CA ARG A 360 3.86 -26.73 13.28
C ARG A 360 3.60 -25.41 13.99
N ASN A 361 2.48 -24.73 13.69
CA ASN A 361 2.13 -23.46 14.30
C ASN A 361 3.30 -22.45 14.32
N CYS A 362 3.83 -22.16 13.12
CA CYS A 362 5.07 -21.39 12.95
C CYS A 362 5.02 -19.95 13.48
N LEU A 363 3.84 -19.44 13.81
CA LEU A 363 3.64 -18.14 14.43
C LEU A 363 3.53 -18.20 15.97
N ALA A 364 3.64 -19.39 16.57
CA ALA A 364 3.68 -19.48 18.02
C ALA A 364 4.92 -18.78 18.60
N TYR A 365 4.73 -18.08 19.70
CA TYR A 365 5.80 -17.39 20.43
C TYR A 365 5.62 -17.57 21.94
N GLU A 366 6.69 -17.39 22.69
CA GLU A 366 6.67 -17.45 24.14
C GLU A 366 6.38 -16.06 24.73
N THR A 367 5.40 -15.98 25.61
CA THR A 367 5.14 -14.77 26.40
C THR A 367 6.21 -14.58 27.47
N HIS A 368 6.41 -13.35 27.93
CA HIS A 368 7.35 -13.03 28.99
C HIS A 368 6.58 -12.36 30.15
N PRO A 369 6.92 -12.66 31.42
CA PRO A 369 6.16 -12.13 32.56
C PRO A 369 6.27 -10.61 32.74
N THR A 370 7.35 -9.99 32.25
CA THR A 370 7.66 -8.54 32.43
C THR A 370 7.96 -7.79 31.14
N LEU A 371 8.04 -8.46 29.99
CA LEU A 371 8.31 -7.84 28.71
C LEU A 371 7.14 -8.07 27.75
N ILE A 372 6.66 -7.03 27.13
CA ILE A 372 5.63 -7.12 26.09
C ILE A 372 6.28 -7.65 24.81
N LYS A 373 5.70 -8.69 24.21
CA LYS A 373 6.13 -9.15 22.89
C LYS A 373 5.42 -8.33 21.79
N PRO A 374 6.11 -7.95 20.70
CA PRO A 374 5.47 -7.25 19.58
C PRO A 374 4.23 -7.97 19.03
N GLN A 375 4.26 -9.30 19.03
CA GLN A 375 3.13 -10.16 18.62
C GLN A 375 1.90 -9.90 19.51
N GLN A 376 2.08 -9.82 20.84
CA GLN A 376 1.00 -9.54 21.79
C GLN A 376 0.34 -8.19 21.53
N VAL A 377 1.13 -7.17 21.13
CA VAL A 377 0.59 -5.85 20.78
C VAL A 377 -0.39 -5.96 19.62
N ILE A 378 -0.01 -6.68 18.57
CA ILE A 378 -0.85 -6.83 17.37
C ILE A 378 -2.08 -7.72 17.62
N GLU A 379 -1.91 -8.82 18.35
CA GLU A 379 -3.06 -9.68 18.73
C GLU A 379 -4.05 -8.93 19.62
N THR A 380 -3.55 -8.11 20.55
CA THR A 380 -4.40 -7.25 21.38
C THR A 380 -5.10 -6.19 20.54
N LEU A 381 -4.40 -5.60 19.56
CA LEU A 381 -4.99 -4.66 18.60
C LEU A 381 -6.13 -5.31 17.82
N TYR A 382 -5.91 -6.52 17.29
CA TYR A 382 -6.95 -7.28 16.59
C TYR A 382 -8.16 -7.54 17.48
N LYS A 383 -7.93 -7.98 18.73
CA LYS A 383 -8.97 -8.28 19.72
C LYS A 383 -9.81 -7.04 20.04
N VAL A 384 -9.16 -5.91 20.36
CA VAL A 384 -9.84 -4.66 20.72
C VAL A 384 -10.62 -4.06 19.56
N THR A 385 -10.07 -4.12 18.35
CA THR A 385 -10.72 -3.62 17.13
C THR A 385 -11.67 -4.65 16.50
N LYS A 386 -11.70 -5.88 17.00
CA LYS A 386 -12.46 -7.01 16.43
C LYS A 386 -12.13 -7.27 14.95
N GLY A 387 -10.91 -6.93 14.52
CA GLY A 387 -10.47 -7.05 13.14
C GLY A 387 -11.10 -6.06 12.16
N GLU A 388 -11.82 -5.03 12.64
CA GLU A 388 -12.55 -4.09 11.78
C GLU A 388 -11.76 -2.82 11.44
N ALA A 389 -10.59 -2.60 12.05
CA ALA A 389 -9.81 -1.39 11.83
C ALA A 389 -9.13 -1.35 10.45
N PHE A 390 -9.00 -0.14 9.90
CA PHE A 390 -7.96 0.14 8.91
C PHE A 390 -6.61 0.25 9.64
N VAL A 391 -5.64 -0.51 9.20
CA VAL A 391 -4.31 -0.54 9.78
C VAL A 391 -3.30 0.02 8.79
N ALA A 392 -2.90 1.26 9.01
CA ALA A 392 -1.76 1.84 8.31
C ALA A 392 -0.48 1.46 9.07
N SER A 393 0.47 0.87 8.38
CA SER A 393 1.74 0.50 8.99
C SER A 393 2.88 1.32 8.44
N ASP A 394 3.71 1.78 9.33
CA ASP A 394 5.04 2.26 9.00
C ASP A 394 5.98 1.08 8.65
N VAL A 395 7.23 1.34 8.32
CA VAL A 395 8.16 0.32 7.80
C VAL A 395 9.20 -0.10 8.84
N GLY A 396 9.25 -1.41 9.10
CA GLY A 396 10.17 -2.02 10.05
C GLY A 396 9.68 -3.39 10.54
N GLN A 397 10.20 -3.85 11.69
CA GLN A 397 9.72 -5.10 12.31
C GLN A 397 8.22 -5.02 12.65
N HIS A 398 7.74 -3.87 13.12
CA HIS A 398 6.34 -3.61 13.42
C HIS A 398 5.41 -3.86 12.22
N GLN A 399 5.86 -3.54 10.99
CA GLN A 399 5.13 -3.84 9.76
C GLN A 399 4.97 -5.35 9.57
N MET A 400 6.04 -6.11 9.77
CA MET A 400 5.99 -7.57 9.62
C MET A 400 5.16 -8.22 10.72
N PHE A 401 5.26 -7.76 11.97
CA PHE A 401 4.38 -8.23 13.04
C PHE A 401 2.91 -7.93 12.73
N ALA A 402 2.58 -6.72 12.26
CA ALA A 402 1.21 -6.39 11.87
C ALA A 402 0.70 -7.29 10.73
N ALA A 403 1.53 -7.52 9.70
CA ALA A 403 1.18 -8.37 8.57
C ALA A 403 0.94 -9.84 8.94
N LEU A 404 1.65 -10.37 9.96
CA LEU A 404 1.58 -11.77 10.37
C LEU A 404 0.50 -12.04 11.43
N TYR A 405 0.29 -11.09 12.35
CA TYR A 405 -0.53 -11.31 13.55
C TYR A 405 -1.86 -10.55 13.56
N TYR A 406 -2.13 -9.73 12.52
CA TYR A 406 -3.45 -9.13 12.31
C TYR A 406 -4.14 -9.79 11.11
N PRO A 407 -5.10 -10.70 11.30
CA PRO A 407 -5.81 -11.37 10.20
C PRO A 407 -6.73 -10.39 9.46
N PHE A 408 -6.28 -9.85 8.33
CA PHE A 408 -7.08 -8.95 7.51
C PHE A 408 -8.19 -9.71 6.79
N ALA A 409 -9.44 -9.43 7.16
CA ALA A 409 -10.60 -10.13 6.61
C ALA A 409 -11.20 -9.45 5.37
N LYS A 410 -10.92 -8.16 5.15
CA LYS A 410 -11.51 -7.34 4.09
C LYS A 410 -10.42 -6.66 3.25
N PRO A 411 -10.66 -6.44 1.95
CA PRO A 411 -9.75 -5.66 1.12
C PRO A 411 -9.61 -4.23 1.66
N ARG A 412 -8.50 -3.58 1.36
CA ARG A 412 -8.19 -2.17 1.70
C ARG A 412 -8.03 -1.84 3.19
N GLN A 413 -8.20 -2.82 4.11
CA GLN A 413 -7.90 -2.62 5.53
C GLN A 413 -6.41 -2.45 5.82
N TRP A 414 -5.54 -3.08 5.02
CA TRP A 414 -4.09 -3.03 5.16
C TRP A 414 -3.48 -1.96 4.28
N ILE A 415 -2.82 -0.98 4.89
CA ILE A 415 -2.24 0.20 4.24
C ILE A 415 -0.75 0.26 4.60
N ASN A 416 0.13 0.04 3.62
CA ASN A 416 1.57 -0.02 3.88
C ASN A 416 2.41 0.33 2.65
N SER A 417 3.64 0.78 2.85
CA SER A 417 4.63 0.94 1.81
C SER A 417 5.39 -0.38 1.63
N GLY A 418 4.88 -1.25 0.76
CA GLY A 418 5.45 -2.59 0.57
C GLY A 418 6.59 -2.65 -0.44
N GLY A 419 6.49 -1.92 -1.54
CA GLY A 419 7.47 -1.95 -2.62
C GLY A 419 8.70 -1.07 -2.38
N LEU A 420 8.52 0.18 -1.95
CA LEU A 420 9.62 1.09 -1.65
C LEU A 420 10.11 0.96 -0.20
N GLY A 421 9.23 0.63 0.73
CA GLY A 421 9.60 0.47 2.14
C GLY A 421 9.91 1.81 2.83
N THR A 422 9.04 2.79 2.66
CA THR A 422 9.24 4.17 3.11
C THR A 422 8.93 4.30 4.60
N MET A 423 9.94 4.52 5.44
CA MET A 423 9.76 4.95 6.82
C MET A 423 9.15 6.35 6.86
N GLY A 424 8.26 6.60 7.83
CA GLY A 424 7.49 7.85 7.93
C GLY A 424 6.18 7.84 7.14
N PHE A 425 5.84 6.74 6.48
CA PHE A 425 4.59 6.56 5.74
C PHE A 425 3.36 6.47 6.65
N GLY A 426 3.49 5.85 7.82
CA GLY A 426 2.38 5.36 8.64
C GLY A 426 1.39 6.43 9.09
N ILE A 427 1.85 7.49 9.77
CA ILE A 427 0.98 8.56 10.29
C ILE A 427 0.20 9.23 9.16
N PRO A 428 0.85 9.82 8.13
CA PRO A 428 0.11 10.51 7.09
C PRO A 428 -0.82 9.58 6.30
N ALA A 429 -0.44 8.32 6.06
CA ALA A 429 -1.32 7.36 5.40
C ALA A 429 -2.56 7.02 6.25
N ALA A 430 -2.39 6.86 7.57
CA ALA A 430 -3.52 6.70 8.50
C ALA A 430 -4.46 7.90 8.47
N MET A 431 -3.90 9.12 8.43
CA MET A 431 -4.71 10.34 8.30
C MET A 431 -5.52 10.36 7.00
N GLY A 432 -4.88 10.05 5.88
CA GLY A 432 -5.56 9.97 4.58
C GLY A 432 -6.70 8.94 4.57
N ALA A 433 -6.48 7.78 5.19
CA ALA A 433 -7.51 6.77 5.36
C ALA A 433 -8.65 7.25 6.28
N GLN A 434 -8.35 8.03 7.33
CA GLN A 434 -9.36 8.59 8.24
C GLN A 434 -10.21 9.68 7.56
N PHE A 435 -9.60 10.57 6.75
CA PHE A 435 -10.36 11.53 5.95
C PHE A 435 -11.32 10.83 4.98
N ALA A 436 -10.87 9.74 4.39
CA ALA A 436 -11.67 8.94 3.47
C ALA A 436 -12.80 8.15 4.16
N ASN A 437 -12.62 7.80 5.44
CA ASN A 437 -13.53 6.94 6.21
C ASN A 437 -13.75 7.56 7.61
N PRO A 438 -14.52 8.67 7.73
CA PRO A 438 -14.61 9.45 8.97
C PRO A 438 -15.11 8.64 10.19
N GLU A 439 -16.02 7.70 9.96
CA GLU A 439 -16.64 6.89 11.01
C GLU A 439 -15.85 5.59 11.33
N ALA A 440 -14.83 5.29 10.55
CA ALA A 440 -14.07 4.07 10.73
C ALA A 440 -13.02 4.20 11.84
N VAL A 441 -12.66 3.07 12.42
CA VAL A 441 -11.49 2.98 13.30
C VAL A 441 -10.25 2.87 12.44
N VAL A 442 -9.35 3.85 12.56
CA VAL A 442 -8.06 3.85 11.84
C VAL A 442 -6.91 3.88 12.84
N CYS A 443 -5.96 2.97 12.68
CA CYS A 443 -4.74 2.93 13.47
C CYS A 443 -3.49 3.02 12.61
N CYS A 444 -2.45 3.61 13.20
CA CYS A 444 -1.09 3.61 12.66
C CYS A 444 -0.23 2.71 13.54
N VAL A 445 0.22 1.58 13.01
CA VAL A 445 1.24 0.74 13.65
C VAL A 445 2.62 1.25 13.20
N THR A 446 3.43 1.70 14.14
CA THR A 446 4.73 2.32 13.86
C THR A 446 5.81 1.85 14.84
N GLY A 447 7.04 2.28 14.67
CA GLY A 447 8.15 2.09 15.58
C GLY A 447 8.78 3.44 15.97
N ASP A 448 9.56 3.42 17.02
CA ASP A 448 10.24 4.58 17.62
C ASP A 448 11.12 5.37 16.63
N GLY A 449 11.70 4.68 15.62
CA GLY A 449 12.48 5.33 14.57
C GLY A 449 11.61 5.93 13.46
N SER A 450 10.66 5.15 12.93
CA SER A 450 9.82 5.55 11.79
C SER A 450 8.89 6.72 12.11
N VAL A 451 8.28 6.71 13.30
CA VAL A 451 7.32 7.73 13.75
C VAL A 451 7.88 9.14 13.71
N GLN A 452 9.18 9.29 13.96
CA GLN A 452 9.84 10.59 14.00
C GLN A 452 9.98 11.26 12.63
N MET A 453 9.87 10.51 11.53
CA MET A 453 10.11 11.04 10.17
C MET A 453 8.97 11.92 9.64
N ASN A 454 7.74 11.76 10.17
CA ASN A 454 6.58 12.61 9.85
C ASN A 454 5.79 12.98 11.11
N ILE A 455 6.46 13.08 12.25
CA ILE A 455 5.83 13.35 13.55
C ILE A 455 5.19 14.73 13.64
N GLN A 456 5.64 15.70 12.82
CA GLN A 456 5.08 17.04 12.72
C GLN A 456 3.60 17.02 12.27
N GLU A 457 3.15 15.96 11.65
CA GLU A 457 1.75 15.81 11.23
C GLU A 457 0.78 15.60 12.42
N LEU A 458 1.29 15.39 13.63
CA LEU A 458 0.49 15.50 14.85
C LEU A 458 -0.18 16.89 14.97
N SER A 459 0.49 17.96 14.50
CA SER A 459 -0.11 19.28 14.39
C SER A 459 -1.27 19.33 13.39
N THR A 460 -1.16 18.62 12.27
CA THR A 460 -2.22 18.50 11.29
C THR A 460 -3.41 17.70 11.86
N CYS A 461 -3.13 16.60 12.56
CA CYS A 461 -4.17 15.84 13.28
C CYS A 461 -4.95 16.72 14.26
N MET A 462 -4.27 17.59 15.01
CA MET A 462 -4.92 18.48 15.95
C MET A 462 -5.78 19.53 15.23
N GLN A 463 -5.27 20.12 14.15
CA GLN A 463 -5.98 21.15 13.38
C GLN A 463 -7.30 20.65 12.80
N TYR A 464 -7.34 19.41 12.34
CA TYR A 464 -8.50 18.82 11.66
C TYR A 464 -9.28 17.82 12.53
N GLY A 465 -8.90 17.65 13.80
CA GLY A 465 -9.58 16.72 14.71
C GLY A 465 -9.50 15.26 14.28
N VAL A 466 -8.39 14.82 13.69
CA VAL A 466 -8.23 13.46 13.15
C VAL A 466 -7.99 12.44 14.26
N PRO A 467 -8.93 11.49 14.54
CA PRO A 467 -8.93 10.67 15.76
C PRO A 467 -8.17 9.34 15.63
N ILE A 468 -7.14 9.28 14.79
CA ILE A 468 -6.36 8.04 14.61
C ILE A 468 -5.73 7.55 15.91
N LYS A 469 -5.47 6.23 16.00
CA LYS A 469 -4.75 5.62 17.12
C LYS A 469 -3.34 5.25 16.65
N ILE A 470 -2.32 5.85 17.26
CA ILE A 470 -0.91 5.55 16.96
C ILE A 470 -0.43 4.50 17.96
N ILE A 471 -0.03 3.35 17.44
CA ILE A 471 0.47 2.20 18.20
C ILE A 471 1.97 2.11 17.92
N SER A 472 2.77 2.74 18.76
CA SER A 472 4.24 2.73 18.64
C SER A 472 4.81 1.50 19.34
N ILE A 473 5.37 0.58 18.56
CA ILE A 473 6.08 -0.61 19.03
C ILE A 473 7.54 -0.19 19.26
N ASN A 474 7.84 0.26 20.48
CA ASN A 474 9.09 0.86 20.84
C ASN A 474 10.10 -0.18 21.37
N ASN A 475 11.06 -0.56 20.53
CA ASN A 475 12.16 -1.46 20.90
C ASN A 475 13.51 -0.73 21.02
N ARG A 476 13.52 0.61 20.97
CA ARG A 476 14.70 1.49 21.04
C ARG A 476 15.76 1.19 19.98
N ALA A 477 15.32 0.72 18.79
CA ALA A 477 16.23 0.36 17.72
C ALA A 477 15.57 0.46 16.34
N LEU A 478 16.39 0.61 15.31
CA LEU A 478 16.02 0.28 13.94
C LEU A 478 15.93 -1.25 13.82
N GLY A 479 14.81 -1.81 14.30
CA GLY A 479 14.69 -3.23 14.64
C GLY A 479 15.02 -4.20 13.52
N MET A 480 14.58 -3.92 12.27
CA MET A 480 14.91 -4.77 11.13
C MET A 480 16.41 -4.72 10.80
N VAL A 481 17.04 -3.53 10.86
CA VAL A 481 18.49 -3.36 10.66
C VAL A 481 19.26 -4.12 11.74
N LYS A 482 18.87 -3.97 13.01
CA LYS A 482 19.45 -4.68 14.15
C LYS A 482 19.35 -6.20 13.98
N GLN A 483 18.19 -6.71 13.57
CA GLN A 483 17.97 -8.14 13.31
C GLN A 483 18.95 -8.66 12.24
N TRP A 484 19.08 -7.97 11.11
CA TRP A 484 20.02 -8.35 10.05
C TRP A 484 21.48 -8.29 10.49
N GLN A 485 21.87 -7.25 11.26
CA GLN A 485 23.22 -7.15 11.81
C GLN A 485 23.53 -8.31 12.76
N LYS A 486 22.56 -8.72 13.58
CA LYS A 486 22.70 -9.87 14.45
C LYS A 486 22.84 -11.18 13.68
N MET A 487 21.99 -11.41 12.68
CA MET A 487 21.94 -12.68 11.94
C MET A 487 23.08 -12.85 10.93
N PHE A 488 23.49 -11.78 10.25
CA PHE A 488 24.39 -11.86 9.10
C PHE A 488 25.74 -11.15 9.26
N TYR A 489 25.87 -10.30 10.29
CA TYR A 489 27.08 -9.50 10.51
C TYR A 489 27.71 -9.75 11.89
N GLY A 490 27.47 -10.93 12.48
CA GLY A 490 28.09 -11.34 13.75
C GLY A 490 27.75 -10.45 14.94
N GLY A 491 26.57 -9.83 14.93
CA GLY A 491 26.10 -8.96 16.01
C GLY A 491 26.83 -7.59 16.08
N ARG A 492 27.52 -7.20 15.02
CA ARG A 492 28.14 -5.86 14.96
C ARG A 492 27.07 -4.81 14.66
N HIS A 493 26.44 -4.32 15.73
CA HIS A 493 25.37 -3.32 15.66
C HIS A 493 25.96 -1.93 15.40
N SER A 494 25.94 -1.50 14.12
CA SER A 494 26.39 -0.17 13.73
C SER A 494 25.20 0.74 13.47
N HIS A 495 25.07 1.80 14.28
CA HIS A 495 24.03 2.84 14.13
C HIS A 495 22.59 2.32 14.04
N SER A 496 22.26 1.24 14.75
CA SER A 496 20.93 0.64 14.78
C SER A 496 20.18 0.82 16.10
N TYR A 497 20.84 1.34 17.13
CA TYR A 497 20.20 1.70 18.40
C TYR A 497 19.75 3.16 18.42
N MET A 498 18.56 3.39 18.96
CA MET A 498 18.02 4.72 19.23
C MET A 498 18.34 5.09 20.69
N GLU A 499 19.57 5.54 20.93
CA GLU A 499 20.07 5.80 22.29
C GLU A 499 19.36 6.96 22.98
N SER A 500 18.96 7.98 22.20
CA SER A 500 18.20 9.13 22.66
C SER A 500 16.85 9.20 21.95
N LEU A 501 15.78 8.93 22.68
CA LEU A 501 14.40 9.07 22.20
C LEU A 501 13.70 10.19 22.95
N PRO A 502 12.78 10.92 22.32
CA PRO A 502 11.88 11.81 23.02
C PRO A 502 10.96 11.02 23.97
N ASP A 503 10.47 11.66 25.00
CA ASP A 503 9.30 11.17 25.73
C ASP A 503 8.06 11.35 24.84
N PHE A 504 7.63 10.28 24.17
CA PHE A 504 6.54 10.33 23.21
C PHE A 504 5.19 10.69 23.84
N VAL A 505 4.98 10.40 25.13
CA VAL A 505 3.78 10.82 25.85
C VAL A 505 3.75 12.33 25.97
N LYS A 506 4.82 12.93 26.50
CA LYS A 506 4.92 14.40 26.60
C LYS A 506 4.89 15.08 25.24
N LEU A 507 5.46 14.43 24.22
CA LEU A 507 5.43 14.95 22.86
C LEU A 507 4.00 14.98 22.33
N ALA A 508 3.23 13.90 22.49
CA ALA A 508 1.82 13.86 22.12
C ALA A 508 1.01 14.93 22.85
N GLU A 509 1.21 15.07 24.15
CA GLU A 509 0.57 16.11 24.99
C GLU A 509 0.93 17.53 24.55
N ALA A 510 2.19 17.78 24.15
CA ALA A 510 2.65 19.06 23.62
C ALA A 510 1.94 19.45 22.31
N TYR A 511 1.51 18.47 21.50
CA TYR A 511 0.66 18.68 20.32
C TYR A 511 -0.83 18.74 20.64
N GLY A 512 -1.24 18.60 21.92
CA GLY A 512 -2.64 18.63 22.35
C GLY A 512 -3.36 17.27 22.30
N HIS A 513 -2.64 16.19 22.11
CA HIS A 513 -3.16 14.82 22.05
C HIS A 513 -3.06 14.06 23.37
N VAL A 514 -3.62 12.87 23.43
CA VAL A 514 -3.49 11.98 24.58
C VAL A 514 -2.30 11.05 24.35
N GLY A 515 -1.37 10.99 25.31
CA GLY A 515 -0.27 10.04 25.36
C GLY A 515 -0.52 8.95 26.40
N ILE A 516 -0.19 7.70 26.09
CA ILE A 516 -0.28 6.53 26.99
C ILE A 516 1.00 5.73 26.85
N ALA A 517 1.77 5.60 27.94
CA ALA A 517 2.90 4.68 27.99
C ALA A 517 2.47 3.33 28.54
N VAL A 518 2.96 2.24 27.95
CA VAL A 518 2.70 0.86 28.40
C VAL A 518 4.00 0.08 28.39
N SER A 519 4.34 -0.54 29.54
CA SER A 519 5.53 -1.37 29.67
C SER A 519 5.29 -2.70 30.38
N ASP A 520 4.12 -2.84 31.04
CA ASP A 520 3.70 -4.07 31.71
C ASP A 520 2.74 -4.86 30.82
N PRO A 521 3.04 -6.14 30.52
CA PRO A 521 2.13 -6.99 29.76
C PRO A 521 0.71 -7.08 30.33
N ALA A 522 0.56 -7.00 31.65
CA ALA A 522 -0.74 -7.08 32.32
C ALA A 522 -1.64 -5.85 32.05
N GLU A 523 -1.04 -4.70 31.73
CA GLU A 523 -1.76 -3.46 31.46
C GLU A 523 -2.08 -3.24 29.98
N LEU A 524 -1.48 -4.02 29.06
CA LEU A 524 -1.55 -3.79 27.62
C LEU A 524 -2.99 -3.73 27.09
N GLU A 525 -3.81 -4.73 27.42
CA GLU A 525 -5.19 -4.83 26.93
C GLU A 525 -6.05 -3.67 27.45
N SER A 526 -6.03 -3.42 28.76
CA SER A 526 -6.83 -2.36 29.37
C SER A 526 -6.42 -0.96 28.91
N ALA A 527 -5.12 -0.72 28.68
CA ALA A 527 -4.62 0.53 28.14
C ALA A 527 -5.07 0.72 26.68
N MET A 528 -5.06 -0.34 25.89
CA MET A 528 -5.52 -0.30 24.51
C MET A 528 -7.04 -0.08 24.42
N GLU A 529 -7.84 -0.78 25.22
CA GLU A 529 -9.28 -0.55 25.33
C GLU A 529 -9.59 0.91 25.68
N LYS A 530 -8.87 1.48 26.66
CA LYS A 530 -8.99 2.88 27.05
C LYS A 530 -8.67 3.82 25.89
N ALA A 531 -7.62 3.54 25.11
CA ALA A 531 -7.25 4.34 23.95
C ALA A 531 -8.35 4.32 22.86
N PHE A 532 -8.90 3.15 22.57
CA PHE A 532 -9.93 2.99 21.54
C PHE A 532 -11.33 3.45 21.99
N ALA A 533 -11.56 3.58 23.29
CA ALA A 533 -12.80 4.18 23.84
C ALA A 533 -12.87 5.71 23.55
N MET A 534 -11.73 6.39 23.37
CA MET A 534 -11.65 7.82 23.04
C MET A 534 -11.81 8.02 21.54
N LYS A 535 -13.03 7.96 21.03
CA LYS A 535 -13.32 7.96 19.58
C LYS A 535 -13.09 9.30 18.89
N ASP A 536 -13.12 10.41 19.64
CA ASP A 536 -13.12 11.78 19.15
C ASP A 536 -11.72 12.43 19.07
N ARG A 537 -10.66 11.69 19.42
CA ARG A 537 -9.31 12.26 19.49
C ARG A 537 -8.21 11.27 19.17
N LEU A 538 -7.08 11.79 18.75
CA LEU A 538 -5.86 11.01 18.59
C LEU A 538 -5.33 10.56 19.95
N VAL A 539 -4.96 9.29 20.01
CA VAL A 539 -4.22 8.73 21.14
C VAL A 539 -2.91 8.14 20.63
N PHE A 540 -1.81 8.56 21.22
CA PHE A 540 -0.48 8.03 20.97
C PHE A 540 -0.13 7.03 22.09
N MET A 541 -0.02 5.76 21.75
CA MET A 541 0.41 4.70 22.66
C MET A 541 1.91 4.41 22.42
N ASP A 542 2.76 4.69 23.41
CA ASP A 542 4.17 4.29 23.40
C ASP A 542 4.32 2.99 24.16
N ILE A 543 4.45 1.88 23.44
CA ILE A 543 4.49 0.52 24.00
C ILE A 543 5.91 0.01 23.97
N SER A 544 6.54 -0.06 25.15
CA SER A 544 7.87 -0.64 25.31
C SER A 544 7.82 -2.15 25.14
N VAL A 545 8.52 -2.68 24.15
CA VAL A 545 8.53 -4.11 23.84
C VAL A 545 9.90 -4.75 24.03
N ASP A 546 9.94 -6.09 24.04
CA ASP A 546 11.19 -6.85 24.09
C ASP A 546 12.13 -6.42 22.95
N PRO A 547 13.28 -5.79 23.26
CA PRO A 547 14.19 -5.28 22.23
C PRO A 547 14.91 -6.39 21.45
N ASP A 548 14.91 -7.62 21.94
CA ASP A 548 15.59 -8.76 21.33
C ASP A 548 14.64 -9.71 20.58
N GLU A 549 13.36 -9.34 20.48
CA GLU A 549 12.42 -10.10 19.67
C GLU A 549 12.67 -9.85 18.19
N HIS A 550 12.76 -10.95 17.42
CA HIS A 550 12.97 -10.93 15.98
C HIS A 550 11.73 -11.42 15.25
N VAL A 551 11.58 -10.97 14.01
CA VAL A 551 10.49 -11.45 13.15
C VAL A 551 10.84 -12.83 12.61
N TYR A 552 10.05 -13.81 13.00
CA TYR A 552 10.05 -15.18 12.48
C TYR A 552 8.62 -15.55 12.06
N PRO A 553 8.47 -16.46 11.07
CA PRO A 553 9.49 -17.09 10.24
C PRO A 553 10.27 -16.12 9.35
N MET A 554 11.43 -16.57 8.82
CA MET A 554 12.22 -15.81 7.87
C MET A 554 12.92 -16.73 6.89
N GLN A 555 12.86 -16.47 5.59
CA GLN A 555 13.60 -17.21 4.57
C GLN A 555 15.11 -17.09 4.76
N ILE A 556 15.83 -18.18 4.51
CA ILE A 556 17.30 -18.16 4.48
C ILE A 556 17.76 -17.38 3.24
N LYS A 557 18.67 -16.44 3.44
CA LYS A 557 19.18 -15.59 2.36
C LYS A 557 19.77 -16.46 1.22
N PHE A 558 19.33 -16.22 -0.01
CA PHE A 558 19.66 -16.98 -1.21
C PHE A 558 19.24 -18.47 -1.21
N GLY A 559 18.40 -18.87 -0.25
CA GLY A 559 17.80 -20.20 -0.18
C GLY A 559 16.59 -20.38 -1.09
N ALA A 560 16.05 -21.60 -1.11
CA ALA A 560 14.72 -21.87 -1.68
C ALA A 560 13.63 -21.27 -0.77
N MET A 561 12.39 -21.20 -1.28
CA MET A 561 11.29 -20.62 -0.49
C MET A 561 11.04 -21.34 0.83
N ASP A 562 11.25 -22.63 0.85
CA ASP A 562 10.99 -23.49 2.00
C ASP A 562 12.20 -23.66 2.93
N GLU A 563 13.34 -23.07 2.60
CA GLU A 563 14.50 -22.97 3.48
C GLU A 563 14.32 -21.76 4.42
N MET A 564 13.92 -22.01 5.67
CA MET A 564 13.49 -20.97 6.59
C MET A 564 14.12 -21.10 7.98
N TRP A 565 14.27 -19.96 8.65
CA TRP A 565 14.36 -19.86 10.10
C TRP A 565 12.95 -19.80 10.67
N LEU A 566 12.60 -20.72 11.55
CA LEU A 566 11.31 -20.73 12.26
C LEU A 566 11.40 -20.05 13.63
N SER A 567 12.61 -20.05 14.22
CA SER A 567 12.92 -19.36 15.48
C SER A 567 14.42 -18.99 15.51
N LYS A 568 14.88 -18.46 16.64
CA LYS A 568 16.31 -18.18 16.88
C LYS A 568 17.20 -19.42 16.71
N THR A 569 16.68 -20.61 16.94
CA THR A 569 17.41 -21.88 17.01
C THR A 569 16.93 -22.94 16.02
N GLU A 570 15.74 -22.77 15.45
CA GLU A 570 15.11 -23.74 14.58
C GLU A 570 15.17 -23.33 13.11
N ARG A 571 15.59 -24.26 12.24
CA ARG A 571 15.58 -24.13 10.78
C ARG A 571 14.81 -25.30 10.15
N THR A 572 14.33 -25.08 8.94
CA THR A 572 13.72 -26.16 8.11
C THR A 572 14.78 -26.99 7.44
#